data_32325e5407c5627e4c136ebce352b029
#
_entry.id   32325e5407c5627e4c136ebce352b029
#
_cell.length_a   1.000
_cell.length_b   1.000
_cell.length_c   1.000
_cell.angle_alpha   90.00
_cell.angle_beta   90.00
_cell.angle_gamma   90.00
#
_symmetry.space_group_name_H-M   'P 1'
#
loop_
_entity.id
_entity.type
_entity.pdbx_description
1 polymer ?
#
loop_
_entity_poly.entity_id
_entity_poly.type
_entity_poly.pdbx_seq_one_letter_code
_entity_poly.pdbx_strand_id
1 'polypeptide(L)'
;MYKVLVGEYIDDEAVARLQKARDVKVDVKVGISREEILEIIHEYDALIVRSVIKVDKELLDKAKNLKIVGRAGNGTDNINIPEATAHGVIVANTPDSNTVSACEIAIGLMIASARNIVAANNFIKSGKWEREIFVGNELFEKTLGIIGLGRIGGLVATRMKAFGMKLVAYDPYISDERFKRYGCEKAKTLDELMEKADVITIHTPKTKETLDMINAENIHKLKDGVRLVNAARGGLFNEEAVAEGLRSGKIASFGYDVHAVEPRSECVLYEFDNVVTTPHIGATTYEAQRNVGTQVVKQVLNGLRGEIVETAVNLPAIGREEFLIVKPYINLAEKLGKIYFQIEKTPITNVSVNYYGEIAEQETALVDSTAIKGILEPVLKEEVNYINSKPLAEKRGINISINKKDHKYKNYSSAIEFVITNEEGKKIYVVGTIGMNNEERIVSIKNHDVDMAISDNMIYLGNEDVPGVIGAVGATLGRGNINIATMNVGRRENSAIMLLTVDNEVGRRTLKALRELSQIKWAHYLDLTI
;
A
#
# COMPACT_ATOMS: atom_id res chain seq x y z
N MET A 1 9.87 -8.30 -21.64
CA MET A 1 8.62 -7.57 -22.02
C MET A 1 7.54 -8.10 -21.11
N TYR A 2 6.96 -7.24 -20.28
CA TYR A 2 5.90 -7.60 -19.32
C TYR A 2 4.57 -7.83 -20.04
N LYS A 3 3.77 -8.80 -19.58
CA LYS A 3 2.42 -9.06 -20.07
C LYS A 3 1.39 -8.52 -19.09
N VAL A 4 0.46 -7.69 -19.57
CA VAL A 4 -0.62 -7.09 -18.75
C VAL A 4 -1.97 -7.55 -19.25
N LEU A 5 -2.79 -8.12 -18.37
CA LEU A 5 -4.18 -8.46 -18.62
C LEU A 5 -5.08 -7.34 -18.09
N VAL A 6 -5.90 -6.77 -18.97
CA VAL A 6 -7.01 -5.88 -18.59
C VAL A 6 -8.30 -6.71 -18.63
N GLY A 7 -8.73 -7.16 -17.46
CA GLY A 7 -9.88 -8.09 -17.33
C GLY A 7 -11.23 -7.40 -17.22
N GLU A 8 -11.26 -6.13 -16.86
CA GLU A 8 -12.47 -5.31 -16.78
C GLU A 8 -12.26 -3.96 -17.47
N TYR A 9 -13.35 -3.33 -17.87
CA TYR A 9 -13.31 -2.06 -18.62
C TYR A 9 -12.61 -0.95 -17.84
N ILE A 10 -11.63 -0.33 -18.48
CA ILE A 10 -11.04 0.96 -18.11
C ILE A 10 -11.12 1.89 -19.32
N ASP A 11 -10.99 3.20 -19.10
CA ASP A 11 -11.05 4.21 -20.14
C ASP A 11 -10.08 3.90 -21.30
N ASP A 12 -10.53 4.12 -22.56
CA ASP A 12 -9.77 3.77 -23.76
C ASP A 12 -8.45 4.55 -23.87
N GLU A 13 -8.41 5.79 -23.37
CA GLU A 13 -7.16 6.58 -23.31
C GLU A 13 -6.15 5.94 -22.37
N ALA A 14 -6.61 5.35 -21.27
CA ALA A 14 -5.77 4.62 -20.34
C ALA A 14 -5.20 3.32 -20.96
N VAL A 15 -6.03 2.57 -21.70
CA VAL A 15 -5.59 1.40 -22.47
C VAL A 15 -4.55 1.81 -23.51
N ALA A 16 -4.82 2.87 -24.28
CA ALA A 16 -3.89 3.36 -25.28
C ALA A 16 -2.55 3.81 -24.69
N ARG A 17 -2.57 4.41 -23.48
CA ARG A 17 -1.36 4.77 -22.74
C ARG A 17 -0.55 3.55 -22.33
N LEU A 18 -1.21 2.50 -21.86
CA LEU A 18 -0.56 1.24 -21.50
C LEU A 18 0.09 0.56 -22.72
N GLN A 19 -0.63 0.54 -23.86
CA GLN A 19 -0.14 -0.03 -25.14
C GLN A 19 1.05 0.76 -25.75
N LYS A 20 1.19 2.06 -25.44
CA LYS A 20 2.34 2.87 -25.86
C LYS A 20 3.62 2.59 -25.07
N ALA A 21 3.55 1.90 -23.94
CA ALA A 21 4.72 1.53 -23.16
C ALA A 21 5.51 0.43 -23.90
N ARG A 22 6.78 0.72 -24.26
CA ARG A 22 7.62 -0.16 -25.12
C ARG A 22 7.99 -1.48 -24.47
N ASP A 23 7.93 -1.56 -23.17
CA ASP A 23 8.29 -2.69 -22.31
C ASP A 23 7.10 -3.59 -21.94
N VAL A 24 5.89 -3.27 -22.43
CA VAL A 24 4.64 -3.95 -22.06
C VAL A 24 3.89 -4.47 -23.28
N LYS A 25 3.35 -5.69 -23.16
CA LYS A 25 2.32 -6.25 -24.06
C LYS A 25 0.99 -6.30 -23.31
N VAL A 26 -0.07 -5.78 -23.92
CA VAL A 26 -1.39 -5.63 -23.30
C VAL A 26 -2.41 -6.52 -24.00
N ASP A 27 -3.08 -7.35 -23.24
CA ASP A 27 -4.25 -8.11 -23.68
C ASP A 27 -5.49 -7.57 -22.96
N VAL A 28 -6.50 -7.12 -23.73
CA VAL A 28 -7.76 -6.59 -23.21
C VAL A 28 -8.84 -7.67 -23.39
N LYS A 29 -9.34 -8.21 -22.27
CA LYS A 29 -10.34 -9.29 -22.23
C LYS A 29 -11.49 -8.92 -21.28
N VAL A 30 -12.22 -7.86 -21.61
CA VAL A 30 -13.35 -7.40 -20.80
C VAL A 30 -14.45 -8.45 -20.79
N GLY A 31 -14.91 -8.80 -19.57
CA GLY A 31 -15.94 -9.83 -19.38
C GLY A 31 -15.41 -11.27 -19.43
N ILE A 32 -14.10 -11.45 -19.30
CA ILE A 32 -13.47 -12.78 -19.18
C ILE A 32 -14.13 -13.62 -18.08
N SER A 33 -14.42 -14.89 -18.36
CA SER A 33 -15.00 -15.80 -17.38
C SER A 33 -14.00 -16.20 -16.29
N ARG A 34 -14.54 -16.72 -15.16
CA ARG A 34 -13.70 -17.21 -14.06
C ARG A 34 -12.78 -18.34 -14.52
N GLU A 35 -13.32 -19.26 -15.31
CA GLU A 35 -12.59 -20.42 -15.83
C GLU A 35 -11.47 -19.97 -16.75
N GLU A 36 -11.75 -19.09 -17.69
CA GLU A 36 -10.78 -18.60 -18.66
C GLU A 36 -9.62 -17.84 -17.98
N ILE A 37 -9.93 -16.95 -17.00
CA ILE A 37 -8.88 -16.21 -16.32
C ILE A 37 -7.97 -17.15 -15.52
N LEU A 38 -8.50 -18.19 -14.88
CA LEU A 38 -7.73 -19.18 -14.15
C LEU A 38 -6.81 -20.04 -15.04
N GLU A 39 -7.15 -20.18 -16.32
CA GLU A 39 -6.31 -20.89 -17.30
C GLU A 39 -5.14 -20.05 -17.76
N ILE A 40 -5.32 -18.74 -17.96
CA ILE A 40 -4.32 -17.91 -18.63
C ILE A 40 -3.50 -17.04 -17.69
N ILE A 41 -3.93 -16.82 -16.43
CA ILE A 41 -3.32 -15.84 -15.53
C ILE A 41 -1.83 -16.09 -15.26
N HIS A 42 -1.39 -17.32 -15.35
CA HIS A 42 0.03 -17.69 -15.19
C HIS A 42 0.97 -17.07 -16.23
N GLU A 43 0.43 -16.54 -17.33
CA GLU A 43 1.20 -15.89 -18.39
C GLU A 43 1.45 -14.40 -18.12
N TYR A 44 0.76 -13.79 -17.16
CA TYR A 44 0.72 -12.33 -16.97
C TYR A 44 1.52 -11.88 -15.77
N ASP A 45 2.24 -10.75 -15.95
CA ASP A 45 2.98 -10.05 -14.91
C ASP A 45 2.09 -9.04 -14.15
N ALA A 46 1.02 -8.56 -14.77
CA ALA A 46 0.07 -7.65 -14.13
C ALA A 46 -1.38 -7.95 -14.54
N LEU A 47 -2.30 -7.69 -13.60
CA LEU A 47 -3.73 -7.80 -13.80
C LEU A 47 -4.41 -6.48 -13.41
N ILE A 48 -5.25 -5.92 -14.31
CA ILE A 48 -6.10 -4.77 -14.02
C ILE A 48 -7.54 -5.23 -13.88
N VAL A 49 -8.14 -4.92 -12.73
CA VAL A 49 -9.52 -5.28 -12.37
C VAL A 49 -10.31 -4.07 -11.86
N ARG A 50 -11.63 -4.20 -11.79
CA ARG A 50 -12.53 -3.29 -11.07
C ARG A 50 -13.19 -4.03 -9.89
N SER A 51 -14.47 -4.35 -9.99
CA SER A 51 -15.23 -4.92 -8.87
C SER A 51 -15.75 -6.34 -9.10
N VAL A 52 -15.74 -6.84 -10.33
CA VAL A 52 -16.34 -8.13 -10.70
C VAL A 52 -15.37 -9.29 -10.52
N ILE A 53 -14.15 -9.15 -11.05
CA ILE A 53 -13.14 -10.21 -10.95
C ILE A 53 -12.65 -10.32 -9.49
N LYS A 54 -12.82 -11.51 -8.92
CA LYS A 54 -12.30 -11.84 -7.58
C LYS A 54 -10.85 -12.31 -7.68
N VAL A 55 -9.96 -11.58 -6.98
CA VAL A 55 -8.55 -11.95 -6.83
C VAL A 55 -8.40 -12.64 -5.47
N ASP A 56 -8.74 -13.91 -5.46
CA ASP A 56 -8.71 -14.78 -4.29
C ASP A 56 -7.50 -15.72 -4.33
N LYS A 57 -7.40 -16.59 -3.32
CA LYS A 57 -6.30 -17.56 -3.20
C LYS A 57 -6.18 -18.46 -4.44
N GLU A 58 -7.28 -18.93 -5.01
CA GLU A 58 -7.26 -19.82 -6.17
C GLU A 58 -6.62 -19.17 -7.39
N LEU A 59 -6.96 -17.89 -7.67
CA LEU A 59 -6.37 -17.13 -8.76
C LEU A 59 -4.88 -16.86 -8.49
N LEU A 60 -4.55 -16.46 -7.28
CA LEU A 60 -3.16 -16.14 -6.89
C LEU A 60 -2.26 -17.39 -6.92
N ASP A 61 -2.74 -18.56 -6.51
CA ASP A 61 -2.01 -19.82 -6.59
C ASP A 61 -1.62 -20.19 -8.04
N LYS A 62 -2.44 -19.80 -9.02
CA LYS A 62 -2.17 -20.01 -10.45
C LYS A 62 -1.34 -18.90 -11.09
N ALA A 63 -1.35 -17.70 -10.54
CA ALA A 63 -0.73 -16.49 -11.09
C ALA A 63 0.78 -16.42 -10.81
N LYS A 64 1.56 -17.38 -11.31
CA LYS A 64 2.99 -17.56 -10.98
C LYS A 64 3.89 -16.38 -11.32
N ASN A 65 3.56 -15.61 -12.35
CA ASN A 65 4.36 -14.48 -12.84
C ASN A 65 3.82 -13.12 -12.35
N LEU A 66 2.67 -13.11 -11.64
CA LEU A 66 1.97 -11.90 -11.28
C LEU A 66 2.75 -11.08 -10.24
N LYS A 67 3.09 -9.85 -10.59
CA LYS A 67 3.81 -8.90 -9.74
C LYS A 67 2.91 -7.84 -9.12
N ILE A 68 1.86 -7.44 -9.86
CA ILE A 68 0.96 -6.38 -9.43
C ILE A 68 -0.47 -6.60 -9.90
N VAL A 69 -1.42 -6.34 -9.01
CA VAL A 69 -2.84 -6.17 -9.32
C VAL A 69 -3.19 -4.69 -9.20
N GLY A 70 -3.59 -4.08 -10.31
CA GLY A 70 -4.13 -2.72 -10.35
C GLY A 70 -5.65 -2.74 -10.22
N ARG A 71 -6.19 -2.23 -9.11
CA ARG A 71 -7.64 -2.06 -8.92
C ARG A 71 -8.06 -0.70 -9.42
N ALA A 72 -8.76 -0.65 -10.54
CA ALA A 72 -9.32 0.57 -11.12
C ALA A 72 -10.53 1.06 -10.31
N GLY A 73 -10.27 1.76 -9.20
CA GLY A 73 -11.22 2.31 -8.23
C GLY A 73 -10.67 2.29 -6.80
N ASN A 74 -11.47 2.75 -5.84
CA ASN A 74 -11.02 2.93 -4.45
C ASN A 74 -11.10 1.64 -3.60
N GLY A 75 -12.25 0.94 -3.62
CA GLY A 75 -12.45 -0.27 -2.80
C GLY A 75 -11.66 -1.47 -3.31
N THR A 76 -11.23 -2.33 -2.40
CA THR A 76 -10.46 -3.54 -2.70
C THR A 76 -11.17 -4.80 -2.18
N ASP A 77 -12.48 -4.73 -1.99
CA ASP A 77 -13.31 -5.78 -1.38
C ASP A 77 -13.28 -7.11 -2.15
N ASN A 78 -12.97 -7.06 -3.45
CA ASN A 78 -12.84 -8.23 -4.32
C ASN A 78 -11.40 -8.80 -4.39
N ILE A 79 -10.45 -8.27 -3.61
CA ILE A 79 -9.05 -8.71 -3.60
C ILE A 79 -8.67 -9.22 -2.20
N ASN A 80 -8.19 -10.45 -2.12
CA ASN A 80 -7.66 -11.00 -0.87
C ASN A 80 -6.25 -10.44 -0.62
N ILE A 81 -6.17 -9.31 0.10
CA ILE A 81 -4.92 -8.60 0.38
C ILE A 81 -3.88 -9.47 1.12
N PRO A 82 -4.25 -10.23 2.19
CA PRO A 82 -3.31 -11.13 2.86
C PRO A 82 -2.70 -12.18 1.93
N GLU A 83 -3.51 -12.81 1.08
CA GLU A 83 -3.02 -13.81 0.13
C GLU A 83 -2.14 -13.17 -0.96
N ALA A 84 -2.52 -12.02 -1.50
CA ALA A 84 -1.69 -11.29 -2.47
C ALA A 84 -0.32 -10.96 -1.87
N THR A 85 -0.28 -10.52 -0.61
CA THR A 85 0.96 -10.25 0.15
C THR A 85 1.80 -11.51 0.30
N ALA A 86 1.20 -12.64 0.67
CA ALA A 86 1.90 -13.92 0.81
C ALA A 86 2.52 -14.42 -0.51
N HIS A 87 1.86 -14.10 -1.65
CA HIS A 87 2.37 -14.40 -3.00
C HIS A 87 3.34 -13.34 -3.54
N GLY A 88 3.64 -12.29 -2.77
CA GLY A 88 4.52 -11.20 -3.19
C GLY A 88 3.92 -10.27 -4.25
N VAL A 89 2.59 -10.28 -4.40
CA VAL A 89 1.87 -9.48 -5.39
C VAL A 89 1.50 -8.13 -4.80
N ILE A 90 1.95 -7.04 -5.44
CA ILE A 90 1.55 -5.68 -5.07
C ILE A 90 0.06 -5.51 -5.40
N VAL A 91 -0.69 -4.91 -4.50
CA VAL A 91 -2.07 -4.48 -4.78
C VAL A 91 -2.15 -2.97 -4.72
N ALA A 92 -2.46 -2.35 -5.85
CA ALA A 92 -2.60 -0.90 -5.96
C ALA A 92 -4.03 -0.52 -6.32
N ASN A 93 -4.57 0.53 -5.70
CA ASN A 93 -5.86 1.09 -6.02
C ASN A 93 -5.77 2.55 -6.51
N THR A 94 -6.91 3.22 -6.70
CA THR A 94 -6.97 4.63 -7.15
C THR A 94 -7.86 5.46 -6.22
N PRO A 95 -7.42 5.74 -4.98
CA PRO A 95 -8.28 6.23 -3.91
C PRO A 95 -8.81 7.65 -4.10
N ASP A 96 -8.16 8.49 -4.91
CA ASP A 96 -8.53 9.91 -5.10
C ASP A 96 -9.33 10.17 -6.38
N SER A 97 -9.42 9.18 -7.26
CA SER A 97 -9.89 9.36 -8.63
C SER A 97 -11.39 9.64 -8.77
N ASN A 98 -12.19 9.21 -7.81
CA ASN A 98 -13.66 9.33 -7.83
C ASN A 98 -14.24 10.11 -6.65
N THR A 99 -13.41 10.80 -5.87
CA THR A 99 -13.83 11.47 -4.63
C THR A 99 -14.90 12.53 -4.88
N VAL A 100 -14.77 13.30 -5.97
CA VAL A 100 -15.75 14.33 -6.36
C VAL A 100 -17.06 13.68 -6.79
N SER A 101 -17.01 12.68 -7.67
CA SER A 101 -18.20 11.99 -8.18
C SER A 101 -18.98 11.30 -7.06
N ALA A 102 -18.29 10.63 -6.12
CA ALA A 102 -18.93 10.02 -4.95
C ALA A 102 -19.59 11.05 -4.01
N CYS A 103 -18.98 12.22 -3.86
CA CYS A 103 -19.59 13.33 -3.12
C CYS A 103 -20.86 13.83 -3.83
N GLU A 104 -20.82 13.98 -5.14
CA GLU A 104 -21.94 14.53 -5.92
C GLU A 104 -23.13 13.58 -5.98
N ILE A 105 -22.93 12.26 -6.13
CA ILE A 105 -24.02 11.29 -6.06
C ILE A 105 -24.67 11.27 -4.67
N ALA A 106 -23.87 11.33 -3.59
CA ALA A 106 -24.42 11.37 -2.23
C ALA A 106 -25.31 12.60 -2.01
N ILE A 107 -24.89 13.77 -2.47
CA ILE A 107 -25.69 15.01 -2.42
C ILE A 107 -26.91 14.89 -3.35
N GLY A 108 -26.74 14.33 -4.54
CA GLY A 108 -27.84 14.10 -5.48
C GLY A 108 -28.94 13.21 -4.90
N LEU A 109 -28.57 12.09 -4.26
CA LEU A 109 -29.48 11.19 -3.55
C LEU A 109 -30.16 11.88 -2.36
N MET A 110 -29.42 12.72 -1.61
CA MET A 110 -29.95 13.50 -0.51
C MET A 110 -31.06 14.46 -0.97
N ILE A 111 -30.79 15.22 -2.02
CA ILE A 111 -31.77 16.18 -2.59
C ILE A 111 -32.95 15.43 -3.21
N ALA A 112 -32.68 14.37 -4.00
CA ALA A 112 -33.70 13.60 -4.67
C ALA A 112 -34.70 12.98 -3.69
N SER A 113 -34.19 12.42 -2.57
CA SER A 113 -35.02 11.81 -1.54
C SER A 113 -35.76 12.86 -0.68
N ALA A 114 -35.11 14.00 -0.36
CA ALA A 114 -35.75 15.08 0.43
C ALA A 114 -36.89 15.79 -0.33
N ARG A 115 -36.84 15.79 -1.66
CA ARG A 115 -37.78 16.51 -2.54
C ARG A 115 -38.67 15.60 -3.38
N ASN A 116 -38.67 14.27 -3.14
CA ASN A 116 -39.47 13.28 -3.87
C ASN A 116 -39.28 13.33 -5.42
N ILE A 117 -38.06 13.71 -5.88
CA ILE A 117 -37.81 14.02 -7.30
C ILE A 117 -38.08 12.82 -8.20
N VAL A 118 -37.63 11.61 -7.83
CA VAL A 118 -37.75 10.41 -8.64
C VAL A 118 -39.20 9.96 -8.71
N ALA A 119 -39.93 9.92 -7.59
CA ALA A 119 -41.34 9.56 -7.53
C ALA A 119 -42.20 10.54 -8.37
N ALA A 120 -41.95 11.87 -8.22
CA ALA A 120 -42.66 12.90 -8.99
C ALA A 120 -42.37 12.78 -10.51
N ASN A 121 -41.10 12.52 -10.89
CA ASN A 121 -40.74 12.30 -12.30
C ASN A 121 -41.48 11.09 -12.91
N ASN A 122 -41.53 9.99 -12.17
CA ASN A 122 -42.21 8.77 -12.64
C ASN A 122 -43.73 8.99 -12.74
N PHE A 123 -44.31 9.72 -11.80
CA PHE A 123 -45.75 10.06 -11.77
C PHE A 123 -46.14 10.92 -12.97
N ILE A 124 -45.41 12.00 -13.25
CA ILE A 124 -45.74 12.85 -14.41
C ILE A 124 -45.55 12.11 -15.74
N LYS A 125 -44.52 11.24 -15.86
CA LYS A 125 -44.31 10.40 -17.04
C LYS A 125 -45.41 9.34 -17.25
N SER A 126 -46.15 8.98 -16.19
CA SER A 126 -47.32 8.12 -16.28
C SER A 126 -48.60 8.87 -16.75
N GLY A 127 -48.51 10.14 -17.09
CA GLY A 127 -49.62 10.97 -17.58
C GLY A 127 -50.48 11.58 -16.48
N LYS A 128 -50.05 11.58 -15.22
CA LYS A 128 -50.77 12.10 -14.06
C LYS A 128 -50.23 13.46 -13.63
N TRP A 129 -51.06 14.26 -12.97
CA TRP A 129 -50.68 15.59 -12.50
C TRP A 129 -51.32 15.90 -11.14
N GLU A 130 -50.57 15.72 -10.05
CA GLU A 130 -50.98 16.04 -8.69
C GLU A 130 -49.75 16.54 -7.92
N ARG A 131 -49.79 17.76 -7.39
CA ARG A 131 -48.63 18.37 -6.69
C ARG A 131 -48.61 18.06 -5.21
N GLU A 132 -49.75 17.95 -4.61
CA GLU A 132 -49.96 17.92 -3.17
C GLU A 132 -49.42 16.63 -2.53
N ILE A 133 -49.28 15.55 -3.31
CA ILE A 133 -48.75 14.26 -2.84
C ILE A 133 -47.20 14.23 -2.75
N PHE A 134 -46.53 15.25 -3.34
CA PHE A 134 -45.06 15.31 -3.39
C PHE A 134 -44.49 16.41 -2.49
N VAL A 135 -45.14 16.74 -1.38
CA VAL A 135 -44.62 17.71 -0.40
C VAL A 135 -43.31 17.21 0.17
N GLY A 136 -42.22 17.91 -0.10
CA GLY A 136 -40.87 17.60 0.36
C GLY A 136 -40.41 18.52 1.48
N ASN A 137 -39.13 18.39 1.85
CA ASN A 137 -38.49 19.22 2.86
C ASN A 137 -37.31 20.00 2.29
N GLU A 138 -37.09 21.22 2.77
CA GLU A 138 -35.86 21.96 2.55
C GLU A 138 -34.74 21.40 3.41
N LEU A 139 -33.51 21.48 2.91
CA LEU A 139 -32.29 21.12 3.67
C LEU A 139 -31.74 22.32 4.46
N PHE A 140 -32.16 23.53 4.14
CA PHE A 140 -31.76 24.75 4.82
C PHE A 140 -32.08 24.68 6.32
N GLU A 141 -31.10 25.07 7.17
CA GLU A 141 -31.15 25.02 8.65
C GLU A 141 -31.32 23.63 9.28
N LYS A 142 -31.41 22.56 8.47
CA LYS A 142 -31.40 21.18 8.98
C LYS A 142 -29.98 20.76 9.41
N THR A 143 -29.92 19.82 10.33
CA THR A 143 -28.65 19.26 10.80
C THR A 143 -28.27 18.04 9.96
N LEU A 144 -27.11 18.11 9.29
CA LEU A 144 -26.51 16.99 8.58
C LEU A 144 -25.54 16.26 9.49
N GLY A 145 -25.82 14.99 9.79
CA GLY A 145 -24.92 14.05 10.43
C GLY A 145 -24.02 13.37 9.40
N ILE A 146 -22.71 13.48 9.57
CA ILE A 146 -21.72 12.89 8.67
C ILE A 146 -20.96 11.81 9.44
N ILE A 147 -21.14 10.54 9.05
CA ILE A 147 -20.40 9.41 9.61
C ILE A 147 -19.18 9.17 8.70
N GLY A 148 -17.98 9.44 9.22
CA GLY A 148 -16.72 9.41 8.45
C GLY A 148 -16.42 10.76 7.78
N LEU A 149 -15.53 11.56 8.37
CA LEU A 149 -15.10 12.87 7.86
C LEU A 149 -13.77 12.79 7.08
N GLY A 150 -13.67 11.74 6.25
CA GLY A 150 -12.56 11.50 5.34
C GLY A 150 -12.56 12.46 4.14
N ARG A 151 -12.05 11.99 2.97
CA ARG A 151 -11.99 12.78 1.73
C ARG A 151 -13.39 13.13 1.22
N ILE A 152 -14.27 12.14 1.08
CA ILE A 152 -15.64 12.32 0.56
C ILE A 152 -16.49 13.08 1.57
N GLY A 153 -16.53 12.66 2.84
CA GLY A 153 -17.30 13.33 3.89
C GLY A 153 -16.91 14.80 4.08
N GLY A 154 -15.62 15.13 3.96
CA GLY A 154 -15.16 16.52 4.01
C GLY A 154 -15.64 17.37 2.82
N LEU A 155 -15.71 16.78 1.60
CA LEU A 155 -16.29 17.48 0.45
C LEU A 155 -17.80 17.65 0.57
N VAL A 156 -18.51 16.66 1.10
CA VAL A 156 -19.95 16.76 1.41
C VAL A 156 -20.18 17.85 2.44
N ALA A 157 -19.41 17.88 3.55
CA ALA A 157 -19.48 18.92 4.56
C ALA A 157 -19.34 20.33 3.96
N THR A 158 -18.31 20.53 3.13
CA THR A 158 -18.04 21.83 2.49
C THR A 158 -19.21 22.29 1.62
N ARG A 159 -19.80 21.39 0.80
CA ARG A 159 -20.91 21.72 -0.10
C ARG A 159 -22.22 21.94 0.65
N MET A 160 -22.52 21.09 1.65
CA MET A 160 -23.76 21.20 2.38
C MET A 160 -23.77 22.36 3.39
N LYS A 161 -22.60 22.83 3.82
CA LYS A 161 -22.46 24.11 4.51
C LYS A 161 -22.95 25.29 3.63
N ALA A 162 -22.64 25.24 2.34
CA ALA A 162 -23.13 26.26 1.39
C ALA A 162 -24.64 26.17 1.14
N PHE A 163 -25.27 24.99 1.38
CA PHE A 163 -26.72 24.84 1.42
C PHE A 163 -27.37 25.39 2.72
N GLY A 164 -26.58 25.94 3.64
CA GLY A 164 -27.07 26.48 4.90
C GLY A 164 -27.40 25.42 5.97
N MET A 165 -26.90 24.19 5.81
CA MET A 165 -27.08 23.14 6.83
C MET A 165 -26.14 23.36 8.03
N LYS A 166 -26.59 22.91 9.21
CA LYS A 166 -25.74 22.70 10.38
C LYS A 166 -25.05 21.35 10.24
N LEU A 167 -23.76 21.29 10.60
CA LEU A 167 -22.96 20.09 10.38
C LEU A 167 -22.52 19.47 11.71
N VAL A 168 -22.82 18.20 11.90
CA VAL A 168 -22.29 17.36 12.99
C VAL A 168 -21.62 16.14 12.37
N ALA A 169 -20.44 15.76 12.85
CA ALA A 169 -19.71 14.62 12.29
C ALA A 169 -19.20 13.69 13.40
N TYR A 170 -19.16 12.40 13.09
CA TYR A 170 -18.57 11.35 13.90
C TYR A 170 -17.47 10.64 13.10
N ASP A 171 -16.25 10.69 13.61
CA ASP A 171 -15.10 9.96 13.09
C ASP A 171 -14.09 9.79 14.23
N PRO A 172 -13.87 8.57 14.75
CA PRO A 172 -12.99 8.33 15.88
C PRO A 172 -11.50 8.38 15.53
N TYR A 173 -11.13 8.44 14.25
CA TYR A 173 -9.75 8.26 13.78
C TYR A 173 -9.07 9.57 13.34
N ILE A 174 -9.78 10.70 13.35
CA ILE A 174 -9.24 11.98 12.86
C ILE A 174 -9.07 13.00 13.97
N SER A 175 -8.14 13.96 13.77
CA SER A 175 -7.87 15.02 14.74
C SER A 175 -8.98 16.07 14.82
N ASP A 176 -9.06 16.78 15.93
CA ASP A 176 -10.05 17.85 16.15
C ASP A 176 -9.89 19.01 15.16
N GLU A 177 -8.66 19.27 14.66
CA GLU A 177 -8.39 20.27 13.62
C GLU A 177 -9.17 19.98 12.34
N ARG A 178 -9.38 18.70 12.00
CA ARG A 178 -10.11 18.32 10.80
C ARG A 178 -11.60 18.66 10.91
N PHE A 179 -12.22 18.46 12.07
CA PHE A 179 -13.60 18.90 12.31
C PHE A 179 -13.72 20.42 12.19
N LYS A 180 -12.80 21.17 12.79
CA LYS A 180 -12.75 22.64 12.70
C LYS A 180 -12.58 23.11 11.26
N ARG A 181 -11.68 22.48 10.50
CA ARG A 181 -11.42 22.80 9.09
C ARG A 181 -12.69 22.74 8.23
N TYR A 182 -13.54 21.75 8.44
CA TYR A 182 -14.79 21.60 7.71
C TYR A 182 -15.97 22.31 8.36
N GLY A 183 -15.79 22.89 9.54
CA GLY A 183 -16.83 23.57 10.31
C GLY A 183 -17.90 22.63 10.82
N CYS A 184 -17.51 21.39 11.16
CA CYS A 184 -18.39 20.38 11.75
C CYS A 184 -18.28 20.42 13.27
N GLU A 185 -19.42 20.33 13.96
CA GLU A 185 -19.45 19.94 15.37
C GLU A 185 -19.01 18.48 15.49
N LYS A 186 -18.12 18.18 16.44
CA LYS A 186 -17.67 16.82 16.70
C LYS A 186 -18.66 16.09 17.61
N ALA A 187 -19.30 15.05 17.13
CA ALA A 187 -20.01 14.10 17.98
C ALA A 187 -19.01 13.13 18.62
N LYS A 188 -19.12 12.93 19.93
CA LYS A 188 -18.25 12.03 20.69
C LYS A 188 -18.58 10.55 20.46
N THR A 189 -19.85 10.26 20.17
CA THR A 189 -20.37 8.92 19.90
C THR A 189 -21.26 8.95 18.68
N LEU A 190 -21.49 7.78 18.07
CA LEU A 190 -22.47 7.62 17.00
C LEU A 190 -23.87 7.99 17.46
N ASP A 191 -24.25 7.60 18.68
CA ASP A 191 -25.56 7.90 19.27
C ASP A 191 -25.81 9.42 19.34
N GLU A 192 -24.83 10.19 19.78
CA GLU A 192 -24.93 11.67 19.84
C GLU A 192 -25.19 12.26 18.43
N LEU A 193 -24.55 11.71 17.38
CA LEU A 193 -24.82 12.15 16.02
C LEU A 193 -26.25 11.79 15.59
N MET A 194 -26.71 10.56 15.89
CA MET A 194 -28.03 10.08 15.53
C MET A 194 -29.15 10.90 16.16
N GLU A 195 -28.99 11.31 17.42
CA GLU A 195 -29.95 12.14 18.15
C GLU A 195 -30.05 13.58 17.61
N LYS A 196 -28.95 14.10 17.02
CA LYS A 196 -28.87 15.49 16.52
C LYS A 196 -29.29 15.65 15.07
N ALA A 197 -29.10 14.64 14.26
CA ALA A 197 -29.18 14.75 12.80
C ALA A 197 -30.61 14.64 12.26
N ASP A 198 -30.97 15.53 11.33
CA ASP A 198 -32.18 15.46 10.52
C ASP A 198 -31.94 14.68 9.21
N VAL A 199 -30.69 14.66 8.76
CA VAL A 199 -30.20 13.87 7.61
C VAL A 199 -28.89 13.22 8.04
N ILE A 200 -28.68 11.94 7.73
CA ILE A 200 -27.43 11.22 8.00
C ILE A 200 -26.85 10.70 6.70
N THR A 201 -25.58 10.98 6.45
CA THR A 201 -24.82 10.42 5.33
C THR A 201 -23.58 9.70 5.85
N ILE A 202 -23.24 8.55 5.23
CA ILE A 202 -22.11 7.72 5.66
C ILE A 202 -21.03 7.65 4.58
N HIS A 203 -19.77 7.79 5.00
CA HIS A 203 -18.57 7.82 4.14
C HIS A 203 -17.39 7.05 4.76
N THR A 204 -17.67 5.89 5.35
CA THR A 204 -16.67 5.00 5.96
C THR A 204 -16.34 3.81 5.05
N PRO A 205 -15.17 3.18 5.18
CA PRO A 205 -14.91 1.87 4.59
C PRO A 205 -15.79 0.81 5.26
N LYS A 206 -15.98 -0.33 4.59
CA LYS A 206 -16.66 -1.51 5.15
C LYS A 206 -15.65 -2.34 5.93
N THR A 207 -15.80 -2.40 7.24
CA THR A 207 -14.99 -3.19 8.19
C THR A 207 -15.90 -3.91 9.17
N LYS A 208 -15.35 -4.76 10.03
CA LYS A 208 -16.13 -5.38 11.12
C LYS A 208 -16.75 -4.36 12.08
N GLU A 209 -16.12 -3.19 12.25
CA GLU A 209 -16.59 -2.13 13.14
C GLU A 209 -17.66 -1.24 12.49
N THR A 210 -17.68 -1.16 11.16
CA THR A 210 -18.60 -0.29 10.41
C THR A 210 -19.75 -1.04 9.77
N LEU A 211 -19.78 -2.38 9.84
CA LEU A 211 -20.95 -3.15 9.47
C LEU A 211 -22.13 -2.81 10.37
N ASP A 212 -23.31 -2.65 9.76
CA ASP A 212 -24.58 -2.43 10.46
C ASP A 212 -24.50 -1.30 11.50
N MET A 213 -23.81 -0.17 11.18
CA MET A 213 -23.71 0.99 12.07
C MET A 213 -25.07 1.57 12.47
N ILE A 214 -26.06 1.50 11.55
CA ILE A 214 -27.46 1.72 11.88
C ILE A 214 -28.17 0.37 11.72
N ASN A 215 -28.77 -0.13 12.80
CA ASN A 215 -29.36 -1.45 12.90
C ASN A 215 -30.60 -1.44 13.80
N ALA A 216 -31.24 -2.60 14.00
CA ALA A 216 -32.46 -2.72 14.80
C ALA A 216 -32.27 -2.29 16.28
N GLU A 217 -31.04 -2.43 16.82
CA GLU A 217 -30.78 -2.11 18.23
C GLU A 217 -30.65 -0.59 18.48
N ASN A 218 -30.22 0.19 17.48
CA ASN A 218 -29.96 1.61 17.65
C ASN A 218 -30.84 2.55 16.81
N ILE A 219 -31.62 2.04 15.88
CA ILE A 219 -32.50 2.82 15.00
C ILE A 219 -33.49 3.71 15.78
N HIS A 220 -33.88 3.30 16.99
CA HIS A 220 -34.77 4.06 17.86
C HIS A 220 -34.17 5.39 18.34
N LYS A 221 -32.83 5.53 18.33
CA LYS A 221 -32.08 6.75 18.71
C LYS A 221 -32.11 7.83 17.62
N LEU A 222 -32.48 7.48 16.41
CA LEU A 222 -32.64 8.44 15.32
C LEU A 222 -33.78 9.42 15.64
N LYS A 223 -33.72 10.61 15.07
CA LYS A 223 -34.90 11.51 15.08
C LYS A 223 -36.04 10.92 14.26
N ASP A 224 -37.26 11.20 14.68
CA ASP A 224 -38.44 10.87 13.89
C ASP A 224 -38.42 11.63 12.56
N GLY A 225 -38.65 10.92 11.46
CA GLY A 225 -38.59 11.48 10.13
C GLY A 225 -37.18 11.82 9.62
N VAL A 226 -36.14 11.18 10.17
CA VAL A 226 -34.76 11.32 9.69
C VAL A 226 -34.65 10.83 8.23
N ARG A 227 -33.70 11.39 7.49
CA ARG A 227 -33.33 10.92 6.15
C ARG A 227 -31.96 10.29 6.16
N LEU A 228 -31.83 9.16 5.50
CA LEU A 228 -30.57 8.43 5.40
C LEU A 228 -30.01 8.49 3.98
N VAL A 229 -28.67 8.53 3.87
CA VAL A 229 -27.97 8.48 2.58
C VAL A 229 -26.76 7.55 2.70
N ASN A 230 -26.64 6.60 1.77
CA ASN A 230 -25.47 5.71 1.68
C ASN A 230 -24.98 5.60 0.22
N ALA A 231 -23.90 6.29 -0.08
CA ALA A 231 -23.16 6.18 -1.34
C ALA A 231 -21.69 5.70 -1.08
N ALA A 232 -21.47 4.97 0.04
CA ALA A 232 -20.17 4.48 0.42
C ALA A 232 -19.99 2.97 0.18
N ARG A 233 -20.63 2.14 1.01
CA ARG A 233 -20.59 0.67 0.88
C ARG A 233 -21.91 0.05 1.35
N GLY A 234 -22.35 -1.01 0.66
CA GLY A 234 -23.49 -1.81 1.11
C GLY A 234 -23.20 -2.55 2.40
N GLY A 235 -24.21 -2.65 3.28
CA GLY A 235 -24.10 -3.28 4.60
C GLY A 235 -23.59 -2.36 5.72
N LEU A 236 -23.34 -1.06 5.44
CA LEU A 236 -23.07 -0.08 6.51
C LEU A 236 -24.33 0.29 7.28
N PHE A 237 -25.46 0.29 6.63
CA PHE A 237 -26.78 0.36 7.23
C PHE A 237 -27.47 -0.98 7.03
N ASN A 238 -28.09 -1.53 8.06
CA ASN A 238 -28.84 -2.77 7.98
C ASN A 238 -30.12 -2.55 7.19
N GLU A 239 -30.26 -3.22 6.04
CA GLU A 239 -31.36 -3.00 5.09
C GLU A 239 -32.73 -3.34 5.68
N GLU A 240 -32.82 -4.40 6.49
CA GLU A 240 -34.09 -4.79 7.15
C GLU A 240 -34.48 -3.77 8.24
N ALA A 241 -33.52 -3.29 9.03
CA ALA A 241 -33.79 -2.26 10.03
C ALA A 241 -34.22 -0.94 9.36
N VAL A 242 -33.59 -0.56 8.24
CA VAL A 242 -33.99 0.62 7.45
C VAL A 242 -35.41 0.44 6.90
N ALA A 243 -35.76 -0.76 6.35
CA ALA A 243 -37.10 -1.05 5.87
C ALA A 243 -38.16 -0.91 6.98
N GLU A 244 -37.89 -1.42 8.18
CA GLU A 244 -38.78 -1.27 9.32
C GLU A 244 -38.92 0.19 9.78
N GLY A 245 -37.78 0.94 9.76
CA GLY A 245 -37.77 2.39 10.01
C GLY A 245 -38.62 3.18 9.01
N LEU A 246 -38.62 2.78 7.74
CA LEU A 246 -39.46 3.38 6.68
C LEU A 246 -40.97 3.03 6.91
N ARG A 247 -41.28 1.78 7.24
CA ARG A 247 -42.69 1.35 7.53
C ARG A 247 -43.26 2.08 8.73
N SER A 248 -42.50 2.24 9.78
CA SER A 248 -42.92 2.92 11.00
C SER A 248 -42.95 4.45 10.88
N GLY A 249 -42.39 5.02 9.82
CA GLY A 249 -42.20 6.48 9.66
C GLY A 249 -41.06 7.07 10.47
N LYS A 250 -40.27 6.27 11.19
CA LYS A 250 -39.07 6.69 11.86
C LYS A 250 -38.04 7.26 10.87
N ILE A 251 -37.92 6.62 9.69
CA ILE A 251 -37.14 7.08 8.56
C ILE A 251 -38.07 7.65 7.50
N ALA A 252 -37.92 8.92 7.15
CA ALA A 252 -38.76 9.58 6.14
C ALA A 252 -38.34 9.23 4.71
N SER A 253 -37.06 9.00 4.46
CA SER A 253 -36.56 8.59 3.14
C SER A 253 -35.16 8.00 3.23
N PHE A 254 -34.82 7.18 2.23
CA PHE A 254 -33.47 6.63 2.09
C PHE A 254 -32.96 6.78 0.66
N GLY A 255 -31.79 7.44 0.52
CA GLY A 255 -31.05 7.53 -0.75
C GLY A 255 -29.86 6.62 -0.70
N TYR A 256 -29.72 5.66 -1.63
CA TYR A 256 -28.56 4.78 -1.60
C TYR A 256 -28.13 4.31 -2.99
N ASP A 257 -26.81 4.22 -3.16
CA ASP A 257 -26.13 3.83 -4.41
C ASP A 257 -25.51 2.43 -4.31
N VAL A 258 -25.41 1.88 -3.08
CA VAL A 258 -24.60 0.69 -2.77
C VAL A 258 -25.42 -0.32 -2.00
N HIS A 259 -25.36 -1.60 -2.42
CA HIS A 259 -26.22 -2.66 -1.91
C HIS A 259 -25.43 -3.68 -1.07
N ALA A 260 -26.06 -4.32 -0.10
CA ALA A 260 -25.42 -5.34 0.73
C ALA A 260 -24.85 -6.50 -0.10
N VAL A 261 -25.53 -6.84 -1.21
CA VAL A 261 -25.09 -7.79 -2.23
C VAL A 261 -25.22 -7.14 -3.60
N GLU A 262 -24.18 -7.21 -4.42
CA GLU A 262 -24.11 -6.64 -5.77
C GLU A 262 -23.56 -7.67 -6.77
N PRO A 263 -24.16 -7.83 -7.99
CA PRO A 263 -25.42 -7.21 -8.45
C PRO A 263 -26.65 -7.82 -7.76
N ARG A 264 -27.77 -7.07 -7.75
CA ARG A 264 -29.01 -7.48 -7.08
C ARG A 264 -30.25 -7.03 -7.85
N SER A 265 -31.20 -7.92 -8.05
CA SER A 265 -32.47 -7.64 -8.71
C SER A 265 -33.62 -7.41 -7.74
N GLU A 266 -33.54 -7.92 -6.51
CA GLU A 266 -34.60 -7.88 -5.51
C GLU A 266 -34.07 -7.38 -4.16
N CYS A 267 -34.78 -6.45 -3.53
CA CYS A 267 -34.48 -5.92 -2.21
C CYS A 267 -35.75 -5.44 -1.52
N VAL A 268 -35.86 -5.70 -0.22
CA VAL A 268 -36.95 -5.20 0.63
C VAL A 268 -37.15 -3.68 0.52
N LEU A 269 -36.10 -2.95 0.22
CA LEU A 269 -36.13 -1.49 0.10
C LEU A 269 -36.76 -1.00 -1.22
N TYR A 270 -36.90 -1.86 -2.24
CA TYR A 270 -37.42 -1.45 -3.54
C TYR A 270 -38.94 -1.27 -3.55
N GLU A 271 -39.66 -1.73 -2.51
CA GLU A 271 -41.12 -1.57 -2.36
C GLU A 271 -41.52 -0.16 -1.89
N PHE A 272 -40.56 0.69 -1.46
CA PHE A 272 -40.85 2.01 -0.89
C PHE A 272 -40.67 3.14 -1.92
N ASP A 273 -41.72 3.93 -2.15
CA ASP A 273 -41.69 5.11 -3.05
C ASP A 273 -40.75 6.22 -2.54
N ASN A 274 -40.51 6.30 -1.25
CA ASN A 274 -39.58 7.25 -0.60
C ASN A 274 -38.14 6.77 -0.53
N VAL A 275 -37.79 5.68 -1.22
CA VAL A 275 -36.43 5.21 -1.43
C VAL A 275 -35.96 5.60 -2.82
N VAL A 276 -34.81 6.24 -2.88
CA VAL A 276 -34.10 6.57 -4.15
C VAL A 276 -32.85 5.72 -4.23
N THR A 277 -32.82 4.82 -5.20
CA THR A 277 -31.69 3.89 -5.37
C THR A 277 -31.07 3.94 -6.76
N THR A 278 -29.77 3.68 -6.84
CA THR A 278 -28.99 3.62 -8.06
C THR A 278 -28.06 2.39 -8.04
N PRO A 279 -27.66 1.84 -9.21
CA PRO A 279 -26.90 0.59 -9.29
C PRO A 279 -25.39 0.80 -9.16
N HIS A 280 -24.93 1.40 -8.06
CA HIS A 280 -23.53 1.66 -7.71
C HIS A 280 -22.80 2.50 -8.78
N ILE A 281 -23.35 3.67 -9.06
CA ILE A 281 -22.85 4.60 -10.08
C ILE A 281 -22.01 5.75 -9.50
N GLY A 282 -21.66 5.72 -8.23
CA GLY A 282 -20.88 6.78 -7.57
C GLY A 282 -19.55 7.14 -8.23
N ALA A 283 -18.94 6.21 -8.99
CA ALA A 283 -17.74 6.44 -9.79
C ALA A 283 -18.00 6.44 -11.30
N THR A 284 -19.27 6.43 -11.74
CA THR A 284 -19.64 6.32 -13.16
C THR A 284 -19.84 7.70 -13.75
N THR A 285 -18.76 8.48 -13.79
CA THR A 285 -18.66 9.76 -14.52
C THR A 285 -17.49 9.71 -15.49
N TYR A 286 -17.52 10.47 -16.57
CA TYR A 286 -16.40 10.53 -17.53
C TYR A 286 -15.08 10.90 -16.85
N GLU A 287 -15.12 11.89 -15.97
CA GLU A 287 -13.96 12.37 -15.22
C GLU A 287 -13.40 11.30 -14.28
N ALA A 288 -14.25 10.63 -13.51
CA ALA A 288 -13.82 9.58 -12.62
C ALA A 288 -13.22 8.39 -13.38
N GLN A 289 -13.86 7.94 -14.47
CA GLN A 289 -13.36 6.82 -15.28
C GLN A 289 -12.00 7.13 -15.92
N ARG A 290 -11.82 8.35 -16.49
CA ARG A 290 -10.53 8.81 -17.01
C ARG A 290 -9.45 8.88 -15.92
N ASN A 291 -9.77 9.46 -14.75
CA ASN A 291 -8.84 9.60 -13.64
C ASN A 291 -8.42 8.23 -13.09
N VAL A 292 -9.39 7.34 -12.88
CA VAL A 292 -9.18 5.95 -12.43
C VAL A 292 -8.28 5.20 -13.41
N GLY A 293 -8.58 5.27 -14.73
CA GLY A 293 -7.80 4.62 -15.77
C GLY A 293 -6.36 5.13 -15.81
N THR A 294 -6.18 6.45 -15.79
CA THR A 294 -4.84 7.08 -15.82
C THR A 294 -4.01 6.70 -14.59
N GLN A 295 -4.61 6.72 -13.40
CA GLN A 295 -3.90 6.40 -12.17
C GLN A 295 -3.55 4.91 -12.08
N VAL A 296 -4.49 3.99 -12.39
CA VAL A 296 -4.20 2.55 -12.30
C VAL A 296 -3.09 2.15 -13.27
N VAL A 297 -3.09 2.70 -14.48
CA VAL A 297 -2.02 2.44 -15.46
C VAL A 297 -0.67 2.93 -14.95
N LYS A 298 -0.60 4.14 -14.35
CA LYS A 298 0.63 4.65 -13.73
C LYS A 298 1.14 3.68 -12.66
N GLN A 299 0.28 3.25 -11.74
CA GLN A 299 0.68 2.35 -10.66
C GLN A 299 1.15 0.98 -11.17
N VAL A 300 0.45 0.42 -12.16
CA VAL A 300 0.83 -0.87 -12.78
C VAL A 300 2.19 -0.78 -13.46
N LEU A 301 2.43 0.27 -14.24
CA LEU A 301 3.74 0.47 -14.89
C LEU A 301 4.87 0.64 -13.87
N ASN A 302 4.64 1.41 -12.80
CA ASN A 302 5.60 1.58 -11.73
C ASN A 302 5.93 0.23 -11.06
N GLY A 303 4.93 -0.56 -10.69
CA GLY A 303 5.13 -1.85 -10.05
C GLY A 303 5.87 -2.86 -10.94
N LEU A 304 5.58 -2.90 -12.23
CA LEU A 304 6.29 -3.75 -13.20
C LEU A 304 7.77 -3.38 -13.35
N ARG A 305 8.10 -2.10 -13.24
CA ARG A 305 9.47 -1.57 -13.39
C ARG A 305 10.26 -1.56 -12.08
N GLY A 306 9.67 -2.04 -10.98
CA GLY A 306 10.28 -1.93 -9.64
C GLY A 306 10.33 -0.51 -9.09
N GLU A 307 9.55 0.41 -9.68
CA GLU A 307 9.37 1.78 -9.21
C GLU A 307 8.31 1.81 -8.09
N ILE A 308 8.18 2.98 -7.41
CA ILE A 308 7.26 3.11 -6.29
C ILE A 308 5.81 3.09 -6.76
N VAL A 309 5.04 2.29 -6.07
CA VAL A 309 3.60 2.23 -6.19
C VAL A 309 2.97 3.06 -5.06
N GLU A 310 2.73 4.36 -5.32
CA GLU A 310 2.28 5.35 -4.32
C GLU A 310 0.96 4.96 -3.62
N THR A 311 0.13 4.16 -4.27
CA THR A 311 -1.19 3.74 -3.77
C THR A 311 -1.26 2.24 -3.50
N ALA A 312 -0.12 1.62 -3.21
CA ALA A 312 -0.11 0.21 -2.81
C ALA A 312 -0.86 0.03 -1.48
N VAL A 313 -1.79 -0.91 -1.45
CA VAL A 313 -2.67 -1.18 -0.29
C VAL A 313 -2.00 -2.12 0.71
N ASN A 314 -1.10 -2.97 0.23
CA ASN A 314 -0.36 -3.94 1.02
C ASN A 314 1.10 -3.53 1.27
N LEU A 315 1.38 -2.25 1.15
CA LEU A 315 2.60 -1.59 1.60
C LEU A 315 2.28 -0.51 2.62
N PRO A 316 3.20 -0.20 3.52
CA PRO A 316 3.06 0.95 4.40
C PRO A 316 2.89 2.23 3.58
N ALA A 317 1.92 3.05 3.96
CA ALA A 317 1.72 4.35 3.31
C ALA A 317 2.87 5.29 3.71
N ILE A 318 3.61 5.78 2.73
CA ILE A 318 4.66 6.77 2.92
C ILE A 318 4.36 8.03 2.11
N GLY A 319 4.50 9.20 2.71
CA GLY A 319 4.34 10.48 2.04
C GLY A 319 5.41 10.69 0.97
N ARG A 320 5.09 11.43 -0.10
CA ARG A 320 6.05 11.68 -1.20
C ARG A 320 7.33 12.37 -0.72
N GLU A 321 7.22 13.34 0.19
CA GLU A 321 8.37 14.05 0.73
C GLU A 321 9.23 13.13 1.60
N GLU A 322 8.61 12.39 2.50
CA GLU A 322 9.25 11.42 3.36
C GLU A 322 9.92 10.29 2.55
N PHE A 323 9.24 9.84 1.48
CA PHE A 323 9.81 8.87 0.56
C PHE A 323 11.15 9.34 -0.06
N LEU A 324 11.27 10.61 -0.48
CA LEU A 324 12.52 11.13 -1.05
C LEU A 324 13.67 11.07 -0.05
N ILE A 325 13.38 11.17 1.25
CA ILE A 325 14.36 11.06 2.33
C ILE A 325 14.82 9.61 2.52
N VAL A 326 13.87 8.66 2.53
CA VAL A 326 14.19 7.25 2.80
C VAL A 326 14.66 6.46 1.58
N LYS A 327 14.38 6.94 0.37
CA LYS A 327 14.72 6.27 -0.89
C LYS A 327 16.19 5.80 -1.00
N PRO A 328 17.22 6.60 -0.69
CA PRO A 328 18.60 6.15 -0.74
C PRO A 328 18.88 4.98 0.22
N TYR A 329 18.16 4.95 1.36
CA TYR A 329 18.32 3.90 2.36
C TYR A 329 17.67 2.56 1.95
N ILE A 330 16.75 2.55 0.99
CA ILE A 330 16.13 1.32 0.48
C ILE A 330 17.18 0.45 -0.19
N ASN A 331 17.94 1.00 -1.14
CA ASN A 331 18.99 0.28 -1.84
C ASN A 331 20.14 -0.10 -0.88
N LEU A 332 20.54 0.83 -0.02
CA LEU A 332 21.55 0.56 1.02
C LEU A 332 21.15 -0.64 1.87
N ALA A 333 19.90 -0.69 2.36
CA ALA A 333 19.41 -1.77 3.22
C ALA A 333 19.44 -3.13 2.50
N GLU A 334 19.08 -3.19 1.22
CA GLU A 334 19.15 -4.41 0.43
C GLU A 334 20.59 -4.90 0.29
N LYS A 335 21.53 -4.03 -0.06
CA LYS A 335 22.94 -4.36 -0.20
C LYS A 335 23.56 -4.83 1.12
N LEU A 336 23.28 -4.15 2.23
CA LEU A 336 23.74 -4.57 3.56
C LEU A 336 23.19 -5.95 3.94
N GLY A 337 21.93 -6.24 3.61
CA GLY A 337 21.29 -7.55 3.84
C GLY A 337 22.01 -8.67 3.10
N LYS A 338 22.36 -8.46 1.81
CA LYS A 338 23.05 -9.45 0.97
C LYS A 338 24.43 -9.86 1.52
N ILE A 339 25.06 -9.05 2.35
CA ILE A 339 26.40 -9.34 2.89
C ILE A 339 26.41 -10.58 3.80
N TYR A 340 25.38 -10.78 4.62
CA TYR A 340 25.40 -11.83 5.65
C TYR A 340 25.72 -13.22 5.09
N PHE A 341 24.89 -13.74 4.17
CA PHE A 341 25.06 -15.09 3.64
C PHE A 341 26.27 -15.26 2.71
N GLN A 342 26.90 -14.17 2.29
CA GLN A 342 28.13 -14.20 1.52
C GLN A 342 29.38 -14.34 2.41
N ILE A 343 29.28 -13.95 3.71
CA ILE A 343 30.37 -14.04 4.69
C ILE A 343 30.14 -15.08 5.78
N GLU A 344 28.87 -15.51 5.99
CA GLU A 344 28.46 -16.48 7.01
C GLU A 344 27.37 -17.37 6.41
N LYS A 345 27.46 -18.67 6.58
CA LYS A 345 26.53 -19.64 5.96
C LYS A 345 25.61 -20.35 6.96
N THR A 346 25.60 -19.89 8.21
CA THR A 346 24.76 -20.49 9.27
C THR A 346 23.34 -19.93 9.22
N PRO A 347 22.32 -20.74 9.52
CA PRO A 347 20.95 -20.31 9.62
C PRO A 347 20.74 -19.15 10.62
N ILE A 348 19.79 -18.28 10.32
CA ILE A 348 19.47 -17.09 11.10
C ILE A 348 18.31 -17.38 12.04
N THR A 349 18.39 -16.90 13.28
CA THR A 349 17.30 -16.94 14.26
C THR A 349 16.70 -15.55 14.52
N ASN A 350 17.53 -14.49 14.49
CA ASN A 350 17.05 -13.14 14.75
C ASN A 350 17.72 -12.11 13.82
N VAL A 351 16.95 -11.15 13.37
CA VAL A 351 17.41 -9.97 12.65
C VAL A 351 16.94 -8.72 13.40
N SER A 352 17.88 -7.89 13.83
CA SER A 352 17.60 -6.59 14.42
C SER A 352 18.07 -5.51 13.46
N VAL A 353 17.16 -4.63 13.02
CA VAL A 353 17.48 -3.45 12.23
C VAL A 353 17.40 -2.24 13.15
N ASN A 354 18.52 -1.58 13.35
CA ASN A 354 18.64 -0.41 14.22
C ASN A 354 18.89 0.83 13.37
N TYR A 355 18.05 1.85 13.55
CA TYR A 355 18.17 3.15 12.89
C TYR A 355 18.72 4.17 13.86
N TYR A 356 19.67 4.99 13.42
CA TYR A 356 20.35 6.01 14.22
C TYR A 356 20.24 7.38 13.56
N GLY A 357 20.01 8.43 14.38
CA GLY A 357 19.95 9.82 13.94
C GLY A 357 18.72 10.13 13.10
N GLU A 358 18.85 11.01 12.11
CA GLU A 358 17.71 11.57 11.35
C GLU A 358 16.82 10.52 10.66
N ILE A 359 17.38 9.40 10.20
CA ILE A 359 16.59 8.30 9.59
C ILE A 359 15.68 7.62 10.62
N ALA A 360 16.01 7.64 11.90
CA ALA A 360 15.20 7.06 12.94
C ALA A 360 13.87 7.82 13.15
N GLU A 361 13.79 9.07 12.73
CA GLU A 361 12.59 9.91 12.81
C GLU A 361 11.61 9.64 11.65
N GLN A 362 12.05 8.95 10.60
CA GLN A 362 11.29 8.71 9.38
C GLN A 362 10.45 7.42 9.45
N GLU A 363 9.48 7.26 8.52
CA GLU A 363 8.78 5.98 8.30
C GLU A 363 9.70 5.00 7.57
N THR A 364 10.17 3.97 8.28
CA THR A 364 11.20 3.03 7.79
C THR A 364 10.66 1.70 7.28
N ALA A 365 9.35 1.46 7.31
CA ALA A 365 8.77 0.15 7.05
C ALA A 365 9.13 -0.46 5.67
N LEU A 366 9.31 0.39 4.63
CA LEU A 366 9.79 -0.07 3.33
C LEU A 366 11.28 -0.44 3.36
N VAL A 367 12.09 0.34 4.08
CA VAL A 367 13.52 0.05 4.29
C VAL A 367 13.69 -1.26 5.06
N ASP A 368 12.87 -1.50 6.09
CA ASP A 368 12.85 -2.76 6.85
C ASP A 368 12.57 -3.96 5.95
N SER A 369 11.53 -3.86 5.11
CA SER A 369 11.12 -4.95 4.21
C SER A 369 12.22 -5.26 3.20
N THR A 370 12.90 -4.23 2.69
CA THR A 370 14.01 -4.37 1.74
C THR A 370 15.25 -4.94 2.42
N ALA A 371 15.51 -4.57 3.69
CA ALA A 371 16.55 -5.18 4.50
C ALA A 371 16.38 -6.70 4.61
N ILE A 372 15.16 -7.14 4.96
CA ILE A 372 14.82 -8.56 5.07
C ILE A 372 14.86 -9.26 3.71
N LYS A 373 14.41 -8.59 2.62
CA LYS A 373 14.58 -9.09 1.26
C LYS A 373 16.05 -9.40 0.98
N GLY A 374 16.95 -8.43 1.18
CA GLY A 374 18.39 -8.60 0.93
C GLY A 374 19.01 -9.77 1.72
N ILE A 375 18.55 -10.00 2.95
CA ILE A 375 18.99 -11.14 3.77
C ILE A 375 18.50 -12.48 3.19
N LEU A 376 17.23 -12.57 2.77
CA LEU A 376 16.61 -13.83 2.39
C LEU A 376 16.88 -14.23 0.93
N GLU A 377 16.95 -13.27 0.01
CA GLU A 377 17.09 -13.51 -1.43
C GLU A 377 18.26 -14.44 -1.81
N PRO A 378 19.48 -14.32 -1.21
CA PRO A 378 20.59 -15.21 -1.57
C PRO A 378 20.40 -16.69 -1.24
N VAL A 379 19.44 -17.03 -0.39
CA VAL A 379 19.26 -18.42 0.12
C VAL A 379 17.92 -19.03 -0.24
N LEU A 380 16.92 -18.24 -0.61
CA LEU A 380 15.61 -18.75 -0.98
C LEU A 380 15.54 -19.05 -2.49
N LYS A 381 14.91 -20.17 -2.83
CA LYS A 381 14.60 -20.54 -4.22
C LYS A 381 13.32 -19.90 -4.73
N GLU A 382 12.44 -19.48 -3.79
CA GLU A 382 11.21 -18.76 -4.08
C GLU A 382 11.51 -17.26 -4.26
N GLU A 383 10.72 -16.59 -5.05
CA GLU A 383 10.90 -15.16 -5.32
C GLU A 383 10.64 -14.35 -4.05
N VAL A 384 11.67 -13.65 -3.58
CA VAL A 384 11.61 -12.75 -2.43
C VAL A 384 11.57 -11.31 -2.91
N ASN A 385 10.57 -10.57 -2.46
CA ASN A 385 10.47 -9.14 -2.73
C ASN A 385 10.13 -8.37 -1.43
N TYR A 386 10.05 -7.06 -1.51
CA TYR A 386 9.79 -6.21 -0.34
C TYR A 386 8.36 -6.34 0.21
N ILE A 387 7.44 -7.01 -0.51
CA ILE A 387 6.07 -7.30 -0.05
C ILE A 387 6.05 -8.54 0.86
N ASN A 388 6.68 -9.64 0.40
CA ASN A 388 6.60 -10.93 1.06
C ASN A 388 7.77 -11.24 2.00
N SER A 389 8.80 -10.39 2.04
CA SER A 389 10.04 -10.67 2.79
C SER A 389 9.80 -10.88 4.28
N LYS A 390 9.04 -10.00 4.96
CA LYS A 390 8.72 -10.14 6.39
C LYS A 390 7.87 -11.37 6.68
N PRO A 391 6.73 -11.63 6.00
CA PRO A 391 5.98 -12.88 6.14
C PRO A 391 6.80 -14.15 5.91
N LEU A 392 7.71 -14.15 4.92
CA LEU A 392 8.59 -15.28 4.65
C LEU A 392 9.61 -15.52 5.77
N ALA A 393 10.18 -14.45 6.35
CA ALA A 393 11.07 -14.55 7.51
C ALA A 393 10.33 -15.14 8.72
N GLU A 394 9.16 -14.63 9.05
CA GLU A 394 8.31 -15.11 10.16
C GLU A 394 7.94 -16.59 9.99
N LYS A 395 7.50 -16.98 8.79
CA LYS A 395 7.18 -18.38 8.46
C LYS A 395 8.38 -19.33 8.67
N ARG A 396 9.60 -18.82 8.56
CA ARG A 396 10.86 -19.55 8.77
C ARG A 396 11.37 -19.46 10.20
N GLY A 397 10.61 -18.87 11.11
CA GLY A 397 10.99 -18.74 12.52
C GLY A 397 12.07 -17.69 12.77
N ILE A 398 12.30 -16.77 11.84
CA ILE A 398 13.24 -15.66 12.03
C ILE A 398 12.52 -14.53 12.75
N ASN A 399 12.97 -14.17 13.94
CA ASN A 399 12.46 -13.04 14.69
C ASN A 399 13.02 -11.73 14.14
N ILE A 400 12.15 -10.78 13.84
CA ILE A 400 12.53 -9.45 13.34
C ILE A 400 12.27 -8.43 14.43
N SER A 401 13.25 -7.58 14.71
CA SER A 401 13.12 -6.43 15.61
C SER A 401 13.60 -5.15 14.93
N ILE A 402 12.77 -4.11 15.01
CA ILE A 402 13.07 -2.79 14.45
C ILE A 402 13.23 -1.82 15.62
N ASN A 403 14.36 -1.14 15.67
CA ASN A 403 14.69 -0.24 16.76
C ASN A 403 15.10 1.14 16.22
N LYS A 404 14.45 2.17 16.71
CA LYS A 404 14.77 3.57 16.42
C LYS A 404 15.52 4.16 17.60
N LYS A 405 16.72 4.69 17.37
CA LYS A 405 17.62 5.25 18.38
C LYS A 405 17.65 6.77 18.23
N ASP A 406 17.52 7.48 19.34
CA ASP A 406 17.51 8.94 19.43
C ASP A 406 18.90 9.58 19.35
N HIS A 407 19.96 8.77 19.23
CA HIS A 407 21.34 9.22 19.15
C HIS A 407 22.02 8.81 17.82
N LYS A 408 23.09 9.46 17.49
CA LYS A 408 23.88 9.20 16.28
C LYS A 408 24.74 7.94 16.44
N TYR A 409 24.94 7.24 15.33
CA TYR A 409 25.96 6.21 15.25
C TYR A 409 27.34 6.87 15.01
N LYS A 410 28.16 6.94 16.05
CA LYS A 410 29.46 7.66 15.99
C LYS A 410 29.27 9.12 15.50
N ASN A 411 29.95 9.47 14.41
CA ASN A 411 29.91 10.82 13.82
C ASN A 411 28.94 10.94 12.62
N TYR A 412 28.16 9.89 12.32
CA TYR A 412 27.25 9.89 11.17
C TYR A 412 25.90 10.51 11.57
N SER A 413 25.35 11.39 10.72
CA SER A 413 24.04 12.03 10.94
C SER A 413 22.89 11.01 10.91
N SER A 414 23.06 9.98 10.11
CA SER A 414 22.11 8.85 9.97
C SER A 414 22.88 7.57 9.69
N ALA A 415 22.43 6.44 10.25
CA ALA A 415 22.99 5.12 9.95
C ALA A 415 21.95 4.00 10.13
N ILE A 416 22.16 2.91 9.41
CA ILE A 416 21.41 1.66 9.58
C ILE A 416 22.39 0.58 10.02
N GLU A 417 22.08 -0.11 11.12
CA GLU A 417 22.84 -1.24 11.61
C GLU A 417 22.00 -2.51 11.57
N PHE A 418 22.52 -3.55 10.97
CA PHE A 418 21.97 -4.88 11.03
C PHE A 418 22.74 -5.70 12.08
N VAL A 419 22.00 -6.28 13.03
CA VAL A 419 22.52 -7.25 13.99
C VAL A 419 21.84 -8.57 13.70
N ILE A 420 22.54 -9.45 13.02
CA ILE A 420 22.02 -10.75 12.60
C ILE A 420 22.59 -11.83 13.55
N THR A 421 21.69 -12.57 14.20
CA THR A 421 22.06 -13.64 15.15
C THR A 421 21.77 -15.00 14.50
N ASN A 422 22.75 -15.88 14.50
CA ASN A 422 22.62 -17.24 13.97
C ASN A 422 22.17 -18.25 15.06
N GLU A 423 21.96 -19.51 14.67
CA GLU A 423 21.57 -20.60 15.57
C GLU A 423 22.57 -20.85 16.72
N GLU A 424 23.84 -20.54 16.52
CA GLU A 424 24.90 -20.68 17.52
C GLU A 424 24.94 -19.50 18.50
N GLY A 425 24.04 -18.52 18.35
CA GLY A 425 24.01 -17.29 19.15
C GLY A 425 25.08 -16.25 18.76
N LYS A 426 25.83 -16.47 17.68
CA LYS A 426 26.84 -15.53 17.17
C LYS A 426 26.17 -14.35 16.49
N LYS A 427 26.58 -13.15 16.83
CA LYS A 427 26.09 -11.89 16.26
C LYS A 427 27.03 -11.35 15.20
N ILE A 428 26.47 -11.01 14.04
CA ILE A 428 27.15 -10.33 12.95
C ILE A 428 26.57 -8.92 12.85
N TYR A 429 27.46 -7.95 12.82
CA TYR A 429 27.13 -6.52 12.73
C TYR A 429 27.53 -6.01 11.36
N VAL A 430 26.60 -5.35 10.66
CA VAL A 430 26.86 -4.64 9.40
C VAL A 430 26.21 -3.27 9.50
N VAL A 431 26.98 -2.21 9.28
CA VAL A 431 26.49 -0.85 9.42
C VAL A 431 26.78 -0.09 8.13
N GLY A 432 25.77 0.64 7.68
CA GLY A 432 25.89 1.53 6.53
C GLY A 432 25.26 2.89 6.76
N THR A 433 25.63 3.82 5.91
CA THR A 433 25.12 5.20 5.90
C THR A 433 25.00 5.71 4.47
N ILE A 434 24.30 6.81 4.30
CA ILE A 434 24.30 7.59 3.05
C ILE A 434 25.24 8.77 3.22
N GLY A 435 26.26 8.81 2.37
CA GLY A 435 27.25 9.89 2.32
C GLY A 435 26.77 11.09 1.51
N MET A 436 27.70 12.00 1.22
CA MET A 436 27.44 13.14 0.33
C MET A 436 27.01 12.63 -1.06
N ASN A 437 26.17 13.40 -1.75
CA ASN A 437 25.63 13.06 -3.07
C ASN A 437 24.84 11.75 -3.13
N ASN A 438 24.22 11.33 -2.01
CA ASN A 438 23.47 10.07 -1.88
C ASN A 438 24.32 8.81 -2.12
N GLU A 439 25.62 8.87 -1.87
CA GLU A 439 26.52 7.72 -1.99
C GLU A 439 26.27 6.71 -0.87
N GLU A 440 25.96 5.47 -1.22
CA GLU A 440 25.80 4.36 -0.28
C GLU A 440 27.15 3.92 0.28
N ARG A 441 27.30 3.81 1.60
CA ARG A 441 28.58 3.50 2.26
C ARG A 441 28.43 2.42 3.31
N ILE A 442 29.40 1.50 3.37
CA ILE A 442 29.59 0.60 4.50
C ILE A 442 30.55 1.28 5.47
N VAL A 443 30.17 1.37 6.74
CA VAL A 443 30.97 2.02 7.78
C VAL A 443 31.48 1.05 8.85
N SER A 444 30.89 -0.13 8.96
CA SER A 444 31.39 -1.21 9.84
C SER A 444 30.94 -2.59 9.37
N ILE A 445 31.82 -3.59 9.45
CA ILE A 445 31.51 -5.02 9.27
C ILE A 445 32.18 -5.81 10.40
N LYS A 446 31.40 -6.68 11.10
CA LYS A 446 31.89 -7.48 12.25
C LYS A 446 32.65 -6.64 13.27
N ASN A 447 32.17 -5.42 13.53
CA ASN A 447 32.78 -4.44 14.44
C ASN A 447 34.18 -3.93 14.01
N HIS A 448 34.59 -4.12 12.77
CA HIS A 448 35.73 -3.42 12.19
C HIS A 448 35.25 -2.17 11.47
N ASP A 449 35.84 -1.05 11.82
CA ASP A 449 35.51 0.20 11.19
C ASP A 449 36.16 0.26 9.81
N VAL A 450 35.26 0.51 8.82
CA VAL A 450 35.65 0.73 7.43
C VAL A 450 34.89 1.92 6.92
N ASP A 451 35.20 2.79 6.17
CA ASP A 451 34.35 3.84 5.60
C ASP A 451 34.57 3.86 4.10
N MET A 452 33.67 3.14 3.39
CA MET A 452 33.88 2.85 1.99
C MET A 452 32.58 2.92 1.21
N ALA A 453 32.61 3.54 0.03
CA ALA A 453 31.51 3.50 -0.92
C ALA A 453 31.22 2.05 -1.36
N ILE A 454 29.94 1.72 -1.49
CA ILE A 454 29.51 0.40 -1.97
C ILE A 454 29.60 0.37 -3.49
N SER A 455 30.17 -0.72 -4.02
CA SER A 455 30.07 -1.06 -5.44
C SER A 455 29.48 -2.46 -5.59
N ASP A 456 29.03 -2.79 -6.81
CA ASP A 456 28.42 -4.08 -7.11
C ASP A 456 29.39 -5.24 -6.86
N ASN A 457 30.68 -5.04 -7.07
CA ASN A 457 31.72 -6.05 -6.89
C ASN A 457 32.69 -5.63 -5.78
N MET A 458 32.70 -6.38 -4.69
CA MET A 458 33.58 -6.12 -3.57
C MET A 458 34.31 -7.37 -3.09
N ILE A 459 35.46 -7.19 -2.45
CA ILE A 459 36.19 -8.26 -1.75
C ILE A 459 36.30 -7.88 -0.30
N TYR A 460 35.92 -8.80 0.58
CA TYR A 460 36.07 -8.71 2.02
C TYR A 460 37.00 -9.82 2.50
N LEU A 461 38.13 -9.47 3.08
CA LEU A 461 39.11 -10.45 3.55
C LEU A 461 39.67 -10.11 4.93
N GLY A 462 40.03 -11.13 5.67
CA GLY A 462 40.74 -11.01 6.94
C GLY A 462 42.20 -11.41 6.75
N ASN A 463 43.10 -10.62 7.35
CA ASN A 463 44.54 -10.81 7.21
C ASN A 463 45.29 -10.64 8.54
N GLU A 464 46.52 -11.07 8.56
CA GLU A 464 47.48 -10.68 9.59
C GLU A 464 47.91 -9.20 9.36
N ASP A 465 48.04 -8.44 10.43
CA ASP A 465 48.49 -7.04 10.33
C ASP A 465 50.03 -6.96 10.27
N VAL A 466 50.58 -7.36 9.13
CA VAL A 466 52.03 -7.39 8.88
C VAL A 466 52.41 -6.67 7.58
N PRO A 467 53.63 -6.12 7.47
CA PRO A 467 54.10 -5.51 6.23
C PRO A 467 54.04 -6.45 5.02
N GLY A 468 53.73 -5.92 3.84
CA GLY A 468 53.72 -6.65 2.57
C GLY A 468 52.39 -7.26 2.18
N VAL A 469 51.40 -7.40 3.08
CA VAL A 469 50.11 -8.05 2.80
C VAL A 469 49.33 -7.30 1.68
N ILE A 470 49.27 -5.98 1.73
CA ILE A 470 48.62 -5.15 0.72
C ILE A 470 49.24 -5.41 -0.67
N GLY A 471 50.58 -5.46 -0.74
CA GLY A 471 51.30 -5.75 -1.99
C GLY A 471 51.00 -7.14 -2.53
N ALA A 472 50.93 -8.17 -1.66
CA ALA A 472 50.59 -9.54 -2.03
C ALA A 472 49.15 -9.68 -2.56
N VAL A 473 48.18 -9.01 -1.91
CA VAL A 473 46.82 -8.94 -2.37
C VAL A 473 46.70 -8.25 -3.73
N GLY A 474 47.29 -7.07 -3.88
CA GLY A 474 47.29 -6.31 -5.13
C GLY A 474 47.93 -7.09 -6.29
N ALA A 475 49.11 -7.71 -6.07
CA ALA A 475 49.75 -8.55 -7.08
C ALA A 475 48.94 -9.77 -7.49
N THR A 476 48.20 -10.38 -6.54
CA THR A 476 47.36 -11.53 -6.82
C THR A 476 46.12 -11.13 -7.62
N LEU A 477 45.47 -10.03 -7.32
CA LEU A 477 44.36 -9.48 -8.09
C LEU A 477 44.80 -9.05 -9.49
N GLY A 478 45.95 -8.37 -9.63
CA GLY A 478 46.52 -7.98 -10.91
C GLY A 478 46.84 -9.17 -11.82
N ARG A 479 47.37 -10.28 -11.28
CA ARG A 479 47.53 -11.55 -12.05
C ARG A 479 46.21 -12.15 -12.51
N GLY A 480 45.12 -11.92 -11.73
CA GLY A 480 43.77 -12.29 -12.10
C GLY A 480 43.08 -11.32 -13.05
N ASN A 481 43.80 -10.30 -13.54
CA ASN A 481 43.27 -9.20 -14.35
C ASN A 481 42.10 -8.45 -13.66
N ILE A 482 42.17 -8.30 -12.34
CA ILE A 482 41.19 -7.56 -11.52
C ILE A 482 41.82 -6.24 -11.11
N ASN A 483 41.20 -5.13 -11.51
CA ASN A 483 41.61 -3.79 -11.08
C ASN A 483 40.95 -3.45 -9.74
N ILE A 484 41.71 -2.81 -8.85
CA ILE A 484 41.24 -2.32 -7.55
C ILE A 484 40.89 -0.85 -7.71
N ALA A 485 39.61 -0.50 -7.54
CA ALA A 485 39.18 0.90 -7.56
C ALA A 485 39.47 1.60 -6.22
N THR A 486 39.12 0.94 -5.10
CA THR A 486 39.38 1.46 -3.75
C THR A 486 39.75 0.32 -2.80
N MET A 487 40.57 0.59 -1.81
CA MET A 487 40.92 -0.36 -0.73
C MET A 487 40.92 0.37 0.61
N ASN A 488 40.20 -0.22 1.59
CA ASN A 488 40.20 0.26 2.96
C ASN A 488 40.66 -0.87 3.91
N VAL A 489 41.48 -0.52 4.90
CA VAL A 489 42.01 -1.45 5.91
C VAL A 489 41.44 -1.08 7.27
N GLY A 490 40.60 -1.94 7.83
CA GLY A 490 40.08 -1.82 9.18
C GLY A 490 40.94 -2.63 10.15
N ARG A 491 41.47 -1.98 11.21
CA ARG A 491 42.28 -2.63 12.25
C ARG A 491 41.51 -2.70 13.56
N ARG A 492 41.65 -3.82 14.26
CA ARG A 492 41.10 -3.99 15.61
C ARG A 492 41.97 -4.98 16.39
N GLU A 493 42.62 -4.50 17.45
CA GLU A 493 43.53 -5.31 18.28
C GLU A 493 44.55 -6.09 17.42
N ASN A 494 44.49 -7.42 17.41
CA ASN A 494 45.39 -8.29 16.66
C ASN A 494 44.80 -8.79 15.33
N SER A 495 43.73 -8.18 14.82
CA SER A 495 43.09 -8.54 13.57
C SER A 495 42.99 -7.36 12.62
N ALA A 496 43.21 -7.62 11.35
CA ALA A 496 42.99 -6.65 10.29
C ALA A 496 42.06 -7.26 9.24
N ILE A 497 41.25 -6.38 8.66
CA ILE A 497 40.42 -6.72 7.49
C ILE A 497 40.77 -5.76 6.35
N MET A 498 40.55 -6.22 5.13
CA MET A 498 40.53 -5.36 3.97
C MET A 498 39.16 -5.45 3.28
N LEU A 499 38.62 -4.31 2.94
CA LEU A 499 37.46 -4.17 2.07
C LEU A 499 37.91 -3.48 0.79
N LEU A 500 37.64 -4.10 -0.35
CA LEU A 500 38.05 -3.59 -1.67
C LEU A 500 36.86 -3.47 -2.58
N THR A 501 36.80 -2.42 -3.40
CA THR A 501 35.95 -2.35 -4.58
C THR A 501 36.76 -2.72 -5.80
N VAL A 502 36.19 -3.51 -6.71
CA VAL A 502 36.85 -3.99 -7.93
C VAL A 502 35.95 -3.77 -9.14
N ASP A 503 36.57 -3.58 -10.31
CA ASP A 503 35.85 -3.20 -11.52
C ASP A 503 35.04 -4.35 -12.14
N ASN A 504 35.42 -5.60 -11.85
CA ASN A 504 34.82 -6.79 -12.45
C ASN A 504 34.54 -7.88 -11.42
N GLU A 505 33.69 -8.84 -11.78
CA GLU A 505 33.46 -10.06 -11.00
C GLU A 505 34.76 -10.82 -10.73
N VAL A 506 34.94 -11.28 -9.50
CA VAL A 506 36.13 -12.04 -9.07
C VAL A 506 35.90 -13.53 -9.21
N GLY A 507 36.48 -14.12 -10.23
CA GLY A 507 36.37 -15.54 -10.52
C GLY A 507 36.93 -16.43 -9.40
N ARG A 508 36.39 -17.66 -9.30
CA ARG A 508 36.77 -18.65 -8.26
C ARG A 508 38.27 -18.93 -8.16
N ARG A 509 39.01 -18.90 -9.29
CA ARG A 509 40.46 -19.11 -9.33
C ARG A 509 41.20 -17.98 -8.61
N THR A 510 40.87 -16.74 -8.87
CA THR A 510 41.48 -15.56 -8.25
C THR A 510 41.15 -15.52 -6.74
N LEU A 511 39.92 -15.80 -6.35
CA LEU A 511 39.52 -15.87 -4.95
C LEU A 511 40.25 -17.00 -4.20
N LYS A 512 40.46 -18.15 -4.84
CA LYS A 512 41.27 -19.25 -4.28
C LYS A 512 42.71 -18.81 -4.09
N ALA A 513 43.33 -18.17 -5.09
CA ALA A 513 44.69 -17.66 -4.98
C ALA A 513 44.87 -16.65 -3.86
N LEU A 514 43.88 -15.79 -3.60
CA LEU A 514 43.88 -14.89 -2.41
C LEU A 514 43.91 -15.68 -1.11
N ARG A 515 43.09 -16.74 -0.99
CA ARG A 515 43.01 -17.58 0.22
C ARG A 515 44.28 -18.42 0.47
N GLU A 516 45.07 -18.67 -0.56
CA GLU A 516 46.33 -19.41 -0.48
C GLU A 516 47.52 -18.53 -0.04
N LEU A 517 47.36 -17.19 0.03
CA LEU A 517 48.39 -16.30 0.60
C LEU A 517 48.50 -16.58 2.11
N SER A 518 49.74 -16.80 2.60
CA SER A 518 50.02 -17.18 4.01
C SER A 518 49.50 -16.18 5.04
N GLN A 519 49.42 -14.90 4.66
CA GLN A 519 48.95 -13.82 5.53
C GLN A 519 47.42 -13.62 5.50
N ILE A 520 46.71 -14.30 4.61
CA ILE A 520 45.25 -14.20 4.47
C ILE A 520 44.58 -15.33 5.27
N LYS A 521 43.72 -14.97 6.20
CA LYS A 521 42.98 -15.90 7.05
C LYS A 521 41.74 -16.43 6.33
N TRP A 522 41.06 -15.55 5.60
CA TRP A 522 39.87 -15.85 4.79
C TRP A 522 39.65 -14.71 3.78
N ALA A 523 38.94 -15.01 2.67
CA ALA A 523 38.52 -14.04 1.67
C ALA A 523 37.16 -14.42 1.11
N HIS A 524 36.28 -13.42 1.01
CA HIS A 524 34.94 -13.50 0.42
C HIS A 524 34.83 -12.51 -0.73
N TYR A 525 34.19 -12.92 -1.79
CA TYR A 525 33.68 -12.04 -2.82
C TYR A 525 32.25 -11.67 -2.45
N LEU A 526 31.92 -10.39 -2.52
CA LEU A 526 30.61 -9.84 -2.26
C LEU A 526 30.01 -9.33 -3.56
N ASP A 527 28.96 -9.98 -4.03
CA ASP A 527 28.11 -9.53 -5.12
C ASP A 527 26.95 -8.72 -4.51
N LEU A 528 26.98 -7.41 -4.71
CA LEU A 528 25.97 -6.47 -4.18
C LEU A 528 25.11 -5.87 -5.29
N THR A 529 25.06 -6.50 -6.45
CA THR A 529 24.16 -6.13 -7.57
C THR A 529 22.69 -6.21 -7.13
N ILE A 530 21.87 -5.20 -7.47
CA ILE A 530 20.42 -5.13 -7.18
C ILE A 530 19.63 -5.33 -8.47
#